data_35efa5be2fb062b6b63bf1125f847b2b
#
_entry.id   35efa5be2fb062b6b63bf1125f847b2b
#
_cell.length_a   1.000
_cell.length_b   1.000
_cell.length_c   1.000
_cell.angle_alpha   90.00
_cell.angle_beta   90.00
_cell.angle_gamma   90.00
#
_symmetry.space_group_name_H-M   'P 1'
#
loop_
_entity.id
_entity.type
_entity.pdbx_description
1 polymer ?
#
loop_
_entity_poly.entity_id
_entity_poly.type
_entity_poly.pdbx_seq_one_letter_code
_entity_poly.pdbx_strand_id
1 'polypeptide(L)'
;MPRTVVVALGGNAITRHGQAGTAAEQEENADRLAEAVCSLRSAGWQVVIVHGNGPQVGNLAIQQQEACSRVPALPLSWLVAMTEGQMGSLLTLALHRAGGGALPGVVSVVTHVVVEQDDPAFTRPTKPVGPFMTAEEAQRLADEQGWTVGEDAGRGYRRLVASPRPQRIVELDAIRALVDNGSVVVAAGGGGVPVLADGTTYRGVAAVIDKDLAAQRLANAVGAEALMLVTDVPRVLLDYGTDRAREITEMTADEARAHAADGQFPEGSMGPKIRAAVDFIEEGGRTAVITDASRACASLEPEPSAGSGTRIIAAHTVDASHIGAAS
;
A
#
# COMPACT_ATOMS: atom_id res chain seq x y z
N MET A 1 -18.51 8.93 -15.93
CA MET A 1 -18.33 7.77 -15.02
C MET A 1 -18.15 8.32 -13.61
N PRO A 2 -18.54 7.63 -12.55
CA PRO A 2 -18.26 8.09 -11.20
C PRO A 2 -16.74 8.10 -10.98
N ARG A 3 -16.25 9.08 -10.19
CA ARG A 3 -14.82 9.22 -9.89
C ARG A 3 -14.38 8.11 -8.95
N THR A 4 -13.32 7.39 -9.28
CA THR A 4 -12.78 6.30 -8.45
C THR A 4 -11.46 6.71 -7.83
N VAL A 5 -11.28 6.43 -6.55
CA VAL A 5 -10.02 6.55 -5.83
C VAL A 5 -9.60 5.20 -5.27
N VAL A 6 -8.33 4.85 -5.46
CA VAL A 6 -7.70 3.73 -4.72
C VAL A 6 -6.95 4.31 -3.52
N VAL A 7 -7.28 3.82 -2.33
CA VAL A 7 -6.74 4.28 -1.05
C VAL A 7 -5.82 3.20 -0.48
N ALA A 8 -4.51 3.45 -0.50
CA ALA A 8 -3.51 2.57 0.11
C ALA A 8 -3.29 2.99 1.57
N LEU A 9 -3.71 2.14 2.50
CA LEU A 9 -3.55 2.35 3.94
C LEU A 9 -2.19 1.84 4.42
N GLY A 10 -1.41 2.67 5.11
CA GLY A 10 -0.12 2.29 5.70
C GLY A 10 -0.24 1.09 6.65
N GLY A 11 0.81 0.27 6.79
CA GLY A 11 0.82 -0.82 7.79
C GLY A 11 0.61 -0.28 9.21
N ASN A 12 1.14 0.89 9.51
CA ASN A 12 0.95 1.59 10.77
C ASN A 12 -0.46 2.20 10.94
N ALA A 13 -1.28 2.22 9.90
CA ALA A 13 -2.64 2.76 10.00
C ALA A 13 -3.54 1.88 10.88
N ILE A 14 -3.28 0.56 10.91
CA ILE A 14 -4.05 -0.42 11.72
C ILE A 14 -3.33 -0.76 13.03
N THR A 15 -1.99 -0.75 13.07
CA THR A 15 -1.21 -0.90 14.30
C THR A 15 -0.25 0.28 14.38
N ARG A 16 -0.58 1.28 15.21
CA ARG A 16 0.19 2.51 15.33
C ARG A 16 1.48 2.30 16.11
N HIS A 17 2.42 3.19 15.91
CA HIS A 17 3.64 3.20 16.71
C HIS A 17 3.32 3.26 18.22
N GLY A 18 3.93 2.37 18.99
CA GLY A 18 3.71 2.25 20.44
C GLY A 18 2.51 1.40 20.85
N GLN A 19 1.70 0.89 19.92
CA GLN A 19 0.62 -0.06 20.21
C GLN A 19 1.14 -1.50 20.21
N ALA A 20 0.54 -2.33 21.05
CA ALA A 20 0.83 -3.77 21.11
C ALA A 20 0.21 -4.55 19.92
N GLY A 21 -0.75 -3.96 19.20
CA GLY A 21 -1.49 -4.60 18.12
C GLY A 21 -2.57 -5.56 18.60
N THR A 22 -3.17 -5.27 19.76
CA THR A 22 -4.31 -6.03 20.27
C THR A 22 -5.53 -5.90 19.36
N ALA A 23 -6.48 -6.83 19.44
CA ALA A 23 -7.71 -6.76 18.64
C ALA A 23 -8.44 -5.43 18.83
N ALA A 24 -8.58 -4.96 20.08
CA ALA A 24 -9.24 -3.70 20.40
C ALA A 24 -8.55 -2.47 19.76
N GLU A 25 -7.22 -2.41 19.79
CA GLU A 25 -6.44 -1.35 19.15
C GLU A 25 -6.62 -1.35 17.63
N GLN A 26 -6.62 -2.55 17.02
CA GLN A 26 -6.83 -2.68 15.58
C GLN A 26 -8.26 -2.29 15.17
N GLU A 27 -9.28 -2.66 15.95
CA GLU A 27 -10.68 -2.26 15.74
C GLU A 27 -10.85 -0.74 15.82
N GLU A 28 -10.31 -0.09 16.86
CA GLU A 28 -10.35 1.36 17.01
C GLU A 28 -9.67 2.10 15.84
N ASN A 29 -8.52 1.59 15.39
CA ASN A 29 -7.83 2.18 14.25
C ASN A 29 -8.60 1.95 12.93
N ALA A 30 -9.22 0.79 12.75
CA ALA A 30 -10.07 0.50 11.59
C ALA A 30 -11.30 1.40 11.53
N ASP A 31 -11.93 1.70 12.67
CA ASP A 31 -13.08 2.62 12.75
C ASP A 31 -12.70 4.04 12.27
N ARG A 32 -11.56 4.57 12.68
CA ARG A 32 -11.06 5.87 12.21
C ARG A 32 -10.81 5.89 10.70
N LEU A 33 -10.27 4.80 10.13
CA LEU A 33 -10.08 4.69 8.69
C LEU A 33 -11.42 4.58 7.95
N ALA A 34 -12.39 3.88 8.52
CA ALA A 34 -13.72 3.76 7.97
C ALA A 34 -14.45 5.12 7.89
N GLU A 35 -14.28 6.00 8.88
CA GLU A 35 -14.80 7.37 8.86
C GLU A 35 -14.25 8.18 7.66
N ALA A 36 -12.94 8.07 7.40
CA ALA A 36 -12.33 8.73 6.25
C ALA A 36 -12.87 8.19 4.91
N VAL A 37 -13.06 6.87 4.80
CA VAL A 37 -13.66 6.24 3.61
C VAL A 37 -15.12 6.66 3.42
N CYS A 38 -15.92 6.70 4.50
CA CYS A 38 -17.30 7.20 4.45
C CYS A 38 -17.37 8.66 3.99
N SER A 39 -16.43 9.50 4.43
CA SER A 39 -16.33 10.89 3.98
C SER A 39 -16.04 10.99 2.48
N LEU A 40 -15.12 10.18 1.95
CA LEU A 40 -14.85 10.07 0.51
C LEU A 40 -16.09 9.61 -0.28
N ARG A 41 -16.80 8.60 0.24
CA ARG A 41 -18.06 8.14 -0.37
C ARG A 41 -19.11 9.24 -0.41
N SER A 42 -19.27 9.99 0.69
CA SER A 42 -20.18 11.12 0.78
C SER A 42 -19.83 12.26 -0.19
N ALA A 43 -18.53 12.44 -0.49
CA ALA A 43 -18.04 13.36 -1.53
C ALA A 43 -18.19 12.83 -2.97
N GLY A 44 -18.83 11.66 -3.16
CA GLY A 44 -19.16 11.09 -4.47
C GLY A 44 -18.06 10.22 -5.09
N TRP A 45 -17.02 9.84 -4.33
CA TRP A 45 -15.99 8.94 -4.81
C TRP A 45 -16.40 7.47 -4.69
N GLN A 46 -16.11 6.66 -5.68
CA GLN A 46 -16.01 5.21 -5.51
C GLN A 46 -14.66 4.89 -4.88
N VAL A 47 -14.64 3.99 -3.91
CA VAL A 47 -13.44 3.73 -3.10
C VAL A 47 -13.04 2.27 -3.18
N VAL A 48 -11.78 2.05 -3.54
CA VAL A 48 -11.09 0.76 -3.42
C VAL A 48 -10.01 0.91 -2.36
N ILE A 49 -9.92 -0.04 -1.44
CA ILE A 49 -8.99 0.00 -0.31
C ILE A 49 -7.92 -1.07 -0.49
N VAL A 50 -6.66 -0.66 -0.38
CA VAL A 50 -5.50 -1.54 -0.28
C VAL A 50 -4.87 -1.35 1.10
N HIS A 51 -4.94 -2.33 1.98
CA HIS A 51 -4.36 -2.21 3.32
C HIS A 51 -2.93 -2.77 3.38
N GLY A 52 -2.10 -2.28 4.31
CA GLY A 52 -0.87 -2.95 4.71
C GLY A 52 -1.16 -4.11 5.66
N ASN A 53 -0.22 -5.05 5.77
CA ASN A 53 -0.33 -6.23 6.64
C ASN A 53 0.97 -6.55 7.39
N GLY A 54 1.99 -5.70 7.35
CA GLY A 54 3.32 -6.00 7.88
C GLY A 54 3.31 -6.56 9.31
N PRO A 55 2.69 -5.90 10.29
CA PRO A 55 2.57 -6.43 11.65
C PRO A 55 1.83 -7.77 11.71
N GLN A 56 0.73 -7.91 10.97
CA GLN A 56 -0.13 -9.09 11.00
C GLN A 56 0.55 -10.33 10.39
N VAL A 57 1.17 -10.20 9.21
CA VAL A 57 1.90 -11.31 8.60
C VAL A 57 3.14 -11.67 9.44
N GLY A 58 3.75 -10.69 10.10
CA GLY A 58 4.84 -10.91 11.06
C GLY A 58 4.38 -11.75 12.25
N ASN A 59 3.26 -11.40 12.85
CA ASN A 59 2.69 -12.16 13.97
C ASN A 59 2.32 -13.59 13.58
N LEU A 60 1.72 -13.79 12.40
CA LEU A 60 1.45 -15.12 11.87
C LEU A 60 2.75 -15.92 11.66
N ALA A 61 3.80 -15.29 11.14
CA ALA A 61 5.10 -15.96 10.95
C ALA A 61 5.70 -16.43 12.28
N ILE A 62 5.58 -15.62 13.36
CA ILE A 62 5.98 -16.03 14.73
C ILE A 62 5.17 -17.25 15.18
N GLN A 63 3.83 -17.17 15.05
CA GLN A 63 2.93 -18.27 15.44
C GLN A 63 3.26 -19.56 14.69
N GLN A 64 3.61 -19.50 13.39
CA GLN A 64 4.04 -20.66 12.62
C GLN A 64 5.36 -21.22 13.17
N GLN A 65 6.33 -20.37 13.49
CA GLN A 65 7.62 -20.78 14.01
C GLN A 65 7.48 -21.47 15.38
N GLU A 66 6.71 -20.88 16.29
CA GLU A 66 6.48 -21.44 17.64
C GLU A 66 5.70 -22.75 17.61
N ALA A 67 4.79 -22.92 16.67
CA ALA A 67 3.94 -24.10 16.59
C ALA A 67 4.48 -25.21 15.66
N CYS A 68 5.60 -25.00 14.95
CA CYS A 68 6.07 -25.91 13.89
C CYS A 68 6.40 -27.33 14.35
N SER A 69 6.70 -27.51 15.64
CA SER A 69 6.92 -28.84 16.24
C SER A 69 5.61 -29.64 16.47
N ARG A 70 4.45 -29.00 16.41
CA ARG A 70 3.13 -29.59 16.68
C ARG A 70 2.25 -29.65 15.43
N VAL A 71 2.35 -28.67 14.55
CA VAL A 71 1.59 -28.58 13.28
C VAL A 71 2.53 -28.09 12.18
N PRO A 72 2.38 -28.58 10.93
CA PRO A 72 3.21 -28.10 9.82
C PRO A 72 3.06 -26.59 9.61
N ALA A 73 4.19 -25.89 9.43
CA ALA A 73 4.20 -24.48 9.11
C ALA A 73 3.63 -24.22 7.70
N LEU A 74 2.85 -23.16 7.57
CA LEU A 74 2.26 -22.75 6.31
C LEU A 74 3.22 -21.86 5.50
N PRO A 75 3.17 -21.93 4.16
CA PRO A 75 4.02 -21.08 3.31
C PRO A 75 3.62 -19.61 3.42
N LEU A 76 4.58 -18.70 3.20
CA LEU A 76 4.39 -17.25 3.34
C LEU A 76 3.23 -16.71 2.49
N SER A 77 3.04 -17.20 1.28
CA SER A 77 1.91 -16.80 0.42
C SER A 77 0.54 -17.08 1.05
N TRP A 78 0.42 -18.17 1.82
CA TRP A 78 -0.80 -18.47 2.57
C TRP A 78 -0.98 -17.56 3.77
N LEU A 79 0.11 -17.17 4.46
CA LEU A 79 0.06 -16.19 5.55
C LEU A 79 -0.41 -14.82 5.03
N VAL A 80 0.03 -14.43 3.83
CA VAL A 80 -0.47 -13.21 3.17
C VAL A 80 -1.99 -13.32 2.93
N ALA A 81 -2.47 -14.43 2.35
CA ALA A 81 -3.90 -14.67 2.14
C ALA A 81 -4.71 -14.65 3.44
N MET A 82 -4.18 -15.24 4.52
CA MET A 82 -4.80 -15.20 5.86
C MET A 82 -4.94 -13.76 6.37
N THR A 83 -3.91 -12.93 6.16
CA THR A 83 -3.97 -11.52 6.57
C THR A 83 -4.95 -10.71 5.73
N GLU A 84 -5.15 -11.03 4.44
CA GLU A 84 -6.19 -10.39 3.63
C GLU A 84 -7.59 -10.70 4.19
N GLY A 85 -7.86 -11.94 4.56
CA GLY A 85 -9.11 -12.32 5.21
C GLY A 85 -9.32 -11.62 6.56
N GLN A 86 -8.30 -11.61 7.42
CA GLN A 86 -8.34 -10.95 8.72
C GLN A 86 -8.62 -9.44 8.59
N MET A 87 -7.80 -8.76 7.80
CA MET A 87 -7.88 -7.30 7.64
C MET A 87 -9.12 -6.90 6.85
N GLY A 88 -9.49 -7.69 5.84
CA GLY A 88 -10.69 -7.49 5.06
C GLY A 88 -11.95 -7.58 5.92
N SER A 89 -12.05 -8.58 6.80
CA SER A 89 -13.15 -8.70 7.76
C SER A 89 -13.18 -7.50 8.73
N LEU A 90 -12.04 -7.13 9.30
CA LEU A 90 -11.90 -6.00 10.21
C LEU A 90 -12.41 -4.69 9.59
N LEU A 91 -11.91 -4.36 8.39
CA LEU A 91 -12.30 -3.15 7.66
C LEU A 91 -13.75 -3.18 7.21
N THR A 92 -14.26 -4.33 6.76
CA THR A 92 -15.67 -4.49 6.38
C THR A 92 -16.60 -4.18 7.55
N LEU A 93 -16.32 -4.72 8.73
CA LEU A 93 -17.13 -4.47 9.93
C LEU A 93 -17.04 -3.01 10.38
N ALA A 94 -15.85 -2.40 10.34
CA ALA A 94 -15.65 -0.99 10.65
C ALA A 94 -16.43 -0.07 9.69
N LEU A 95 -16.40 -0.36 8.39
CA LEU A 95 -17.14 0.38 7.37
C LEU A 95 -18.66 0.26 7.55
N HIS A 96 -19.17 -0.91 7.92
CA HIS A 96 -20.60 -1.07 8.25
C HIS A 96 -20.99 -0.28 9.50
N ARG A 97 -20.13 -0.25 10.53
CA ARG A 97 -20.38 0.58 11.72
C ARG A 97 -20.41 2.08 11.37
N ALA A 98 -19.38 2.56 10.68
CA ALA A 98 -19.26 3.99 10.32
C ALA A 98 -20.33 4.44 9.31
N GLY A 99 -20.68 3.59 8.35
CA GLY A 99 -21.64 3.89 7.29
C GLY A 99 -23.11 3.83 7.73
N GLY A 100 -23.43 3.22 8.87
CA GLY A 100 -24.80 3.15 9.40
C GLY A 100 -25.85 2.63 8.41
N GLY A 101 -25.48 1.75 7.47
CA GLY A 101 -26.34 1.24 6.40
C GLY A 101 -26.39 2.10 5.14
N ALA A 102 -25.68 3.24 5.08
CA ALA A 102 -25.64 4.10 3.90
C ALA A 102 -24.70 3.59 2.78
N LEU A 103 -23.79 2.65 3.09
CA LEU A 103 -22.93 2.06 2.08
C LEU A 103 -23.66 0.98 1.28
N PRO A 104 -23.62 1.00 -0.07
CA PRO A 104 -24.39 0.08 -0.91
C PRO A 104 -23.90 -1.37 -0.83
N GLY A 105 -22.64 -1.58 -0.46
CA GLY A 105 -22.01 -2.87 -0.26
C GLY A 105 -20.55 -2.69 0.10
N VAL A 106 -20.03 -3.54 0.97
CA VAL A 106 -18.62 -3.61 1.32
C VAL A 106 -18.15 -5.05 1.08
N VAL A 107 -17.15 -5.22 0.22
CA VAL A 107 -16.66 -6.54 -0.17
C VAL A 107 -15.15 -6.61 -0.03
N SER A 108 -14.65 -7.64 0.64
CA SER A 108 -13.23 -7.96 0.66
C SER A 108 -12.95 -9.12 -0.30
N VAL A 109 -11.94 -8.94 -1.15
CA VAL A 109 -11.52 -9.91 -2.16
C VAL A 109 -10.10 -10.36 -1.82
N VAL A 110 -9.92 -11.66 -1.57
CA VAL A 110 -8.58 -12.25 -1.55
C VAL A 110 -8.00 -12.12 -2.95
N THR A 111 -6.88 -11.45 -3.05
CA THR A 111 -6.35 -10.98 -4.33
C THR A 111 -4.98 -11.58 -4.62
N HIS A 112 -4.84 -12.23 -5.79
CA HIS A 112 -3.56 -12.77 -6.25
C HIS A 112 -2.89 -11.78 -7.21
N VAL A 113 -1.61 -11.55 -7.02
CA VAL A 113 -0.82 -10.62 -7.82
C VAL A 113 0.31 -11.36 -8.51
N VAL A 114 0.28 -11.36 -9.83
CA VAL A 114 1.33 -11.99 -10.65
C VAL A 114 2.61 -11.19 -10.54
N VAL A 115 3.71 -11.89 -10.34
CA VAL A 115 5.08 -11.36 -10.35
C VAL A 115 5.92 -12.14 -11.36
N GLU A 116 7.02 -11.54 -11.84
CA GLU A 116 7.95 -12.21 -12.73
C GLU A 116 8.89 -13.15 -11.97
N GLN A 117 9.17 -14.32 -12.56
CA GLN A 117 10.03 -15.32 -11.94
C GLN A 117 11.49 -14.86 -11.85
N ASP A 118 11.93 -14.07 -12.81
CA ASP A 118 13.29 -13.54 -12.94
C ASP A 118 13.46 -12.13 -12.32
N ASP A 119 12.46 -11.66 -11.55
CA ASP A 119 12.59 -10.39 -10.83
C ASP A 119 13.82 -10.42 -9.92
N PRO A 120 14.71 -9.41 -10.02
CA PRO A 120 15.94 -9.34 -9.22
C PRO A 120 15.71 -9.44 -7.70
N ALA A 121 14.53 -9.10 -7.22
CA ALA A 121 14.17 -9.20 -5.80
C ALA A 121 14.27 -10.65 -5.27
N PHE A 122 14.09 -11.68 -6.10
CA PHE A 122 14.25 -13.06 -5.67
C PHE A 122 15.70 -13.43 -5.38
N THR A 123 16.66 -12.78 -6.03
CA THR A 123 18.10 -12.98 -5.77
C THR A 123 18.65 -12.04 -4.71
N ARG A 124 17.94 -10.95 -4.41
CA ARG A 124 18.31 -9.93 -3.42
C ARG A 124 17.13 -9.58 -2.51
N PRO A 125 16.76 -10.48 -1.58
CA PRO A 125 15.68 -10.22 -0.64
C PRO A 125 15.98 -9.00 0.23
N THR A 126 15.03 -8.07 0.32
CA THR A 126 15.19 -6.80 1.07
C THR A 126 14.02 -6.49 1.99
N LYS A 127 12.87 -7.15 1.82
CA LYS A 127 11.66 -6.86 2.61
C LYS A 127 11.73 -7.55 3.97
N PRO A 128 11.81 -6.80 5.09
CA PRO A 128 11.84 -7.41 6.41
C PRO A 128 10.44 -7.92 6.80
N VAL A 129 10.38 -9.16 7.27
CA VAL A 129 9.16 -9.81 7.77
C VAL A 129 9.42 -10.53 9.09
N GLY A 130 8.38 -10.74 9.88
CA GLY A 130 8.48 -11.47 11.14
C GLY A 130 9.06 -10.63 12.29
N PRO A 131 9.41 -11.29 13.41
CA PRO A 131 9.89 -10.64 14.62
C PRO A 131 11.31 -10.10 14.48
N PHE A 132 11.69 -9.21 15.40
CA PHE A 132 13.08 -8.89 15.65
C PHE A 132 13.76 -10.03 16.38
N MET A 133 14.98 -10.34 15.98
CA MET A 133 15.81 -11.42 16.49
C MET A 133 17.15 -10.88 16.96
N THR A 134 17.82 -11.60 17.88
CA THR A 134 19.24 -11.38 18.15
C THR A 134 20.10 -11.82 16.96
N ALA A 135 21.36 -11.38 16.91
CA ALA A 135 22.28 -11.81 15.85
C ALA A 135 22.51 -13.33 15.87
N GLU A 136 22.58 -13.92 17.08
CA GLU A 136 22.78 -15.37 17.26
C GLU A 136 21.56 -16.17 16.76
N GLU A 137 20.36 -15.72 17.09
CA GLU A 137 19.11 -16.36 16.63
C GLU A 137 18.96 -16.25 15.12
N ALA A 138 19.23 -15.07 14.56
CA ALA A 138 19.19 -14.84 13.13
C ALA A 138 20.17 -15.76 12.37
N GLN A 139 21.42 -15.90 12.86
CA GLN A 139 22.42 -16.78 12.27
C GLN A 139 21.97 -18.24 12.35
N ARG A 140 21.46 -18.69 13.49
CA ARG A 140 20.94 -20.05 13.66
C ARG A 140 19.83 -20.36 12.66
N LEU A 141 18.83 -19.46 12.49
CA LEU A 141 17.73 -19.65 11.55
C LEU A 141 18.18 -19.57 10.08
N ALA A 142 19.20 -18.77 9.78
CA ALA A 142 19.83 -18.77 8.47
C ALA A 142 20.46 -20.14 8.15
N ASP A 143 21.20 -20.72 9.09
CA ASP A 143 21.90 -22.01 8.92
C ASP A 143 20.91 -23.20 8.88
N GLU A 144 19.90 -23.22 9.76
CA GLU A 144 18.96 -24.34 9.89
C GLU A 144 17.84 -24.31 8.83
N GLN A 145 17.38 -23.11 8.42
CA GLN A 145 16.21 -22.95 7.58
C GLN A 145 16.49 -22.26 6.23
N GLY A 146 17.75 -21.89 5.98
CA GLY A 146 18.15 -21.18 4.75
C GLY A 146 17.54 -19.78 4.63
N TRP A 147 17.25 -19.10 5.76
CA TRP A 147 16.68 -17.76 5.72
C TRP A 147 17.74 -16.73 5.30
N THR A 148 17.35 -15.80 4.46
CA THR A 148 18.08 -14.54 4.35
C THR A 148 17.69 -13.67 5.53
N VAL A 149 18.67 -13.16 6.28
CA VAL A 149 18.46 -12.30 7.44
C VAL A 149 19.26 -11.01 7.29
N GLY A 150 18.79 -9.94 7.90
CA GLY A 150 19.46 -8.65 7.86
C GLY A 150 19.08 -7.77 9.04
N GLU A 151 19.93 -6.82 9.36
CA GLU A 151 19.67 -5.82 10.38
C GLU A 151 18.58 -4.85 9.91
N ASP A 152 17.61 -4.55 10.79
CA ASP A 152 16.51 -3.63 10.51
C ASP A 152 16.55 -2.42 11.45
N ALA A 153 17.08 -1.34 10.94
CA ALA A 153 17.10 0.01 11.56
C ALA A 153 17.66 0.03 13.00
N GLY A 154 18.69 -0.75 13.29
CA GLY A 154 19.36 -0.79 14.60
C GLY A 154 18.52 -1.42 15.72
N ARG A 155 17.37 -2.02 15.41
CA ARG A 155 16.46 -2.66 16.38
C ARG A 155 16.68 -4.16 16.53
N GLY A 156 17.58 -4.74 15.73
CA GLY A 156 17.87 -6.17 15.68
C GLY A 156 17.77 -6.72 14.26
N TYR A 157 17.78 -8.03 14.13
CA TYR A 157 17.74 -8.73 12.86
C TYR A 157 16.33 -9.20 12.54
N ARG A 158 16.00 -9.27 11.24
CA ARG A 158 14.75 -9.83 10.75
C ARG A 158 15.00 -10.72 9.54
N ARG A 159 14.06 -11.64 9.29
CA ARG A 159 14.04 -12.37 8.03
C ARG A 159 13.78 -11.38 6.89
N LEU A 160 14.57 -11.49 5.83
CA LEU A 160 14.38 -10.75 4.58
C LEU A 160 13.77 -11.68 3.53
N VAL A 161 12.73 -11.19 2.84
CA VAL A 161 12.09 -11.91 1.74
C VAL A 161 12.11 -11.07 0.47
N ALA A 162 11.91 -11.73 -0.67
CA ALA A 162 11.77 -11.05 -1.95
C ALA A 162 10.59 -10.07 -1.92
N SER A 163 10.75 -8.92 -2.58
CA SER A 163 9.68 -7.94 -2.79
C SER A 163 9.62 -7.57 -4.28
N PRO A 164 9.12 -8.50 -5.12
CA PRO A 164 9.07 -8.30 -6.57
C PRO A 164 8.04 -7.25 -6.96
N ARG A 165 8.19 -6.68 -8.17
CA ARG A 165 7.23 -5.73 -8.72
C ARG A 165 5.91 -6.43 -9.11
N PRO A 166 4.75 -5.85 -8.76
CA PRO A 166 3.45 -6.35 -9.19
C PRO A 166 3.27 -6.15 -10.70
N GLN A 167 2.83 -7.19 -11.41
CA GLN A 167 2.59 -7.14 -12.85
C GLN A 167 1.09 -7.05 -13.17
N ARG A 168 0.32 -7.97 -12.65
CA ARG A 168 -1.10 -8.10 -12.97
C ARG A 168 -1.89 -8.64 -11.77
N ILE A 169 -3.11 -8.15 -11.63
CA ILE A 169 -4.06 -8.61 -10.61
C ILE A 169 -4.95 -9.68 -11.24
N VAL A 170 -5.02 -10.85 -10.62
CA VAL A 170 -5.77 -12.00 -11.17
C VAL A 170 -7.26 -11.74 -11.13
N GLU A 171 -7.79 -11.22 -10.03
CA GLU A 171 -9.21 -10.97 -9.79
C GLU A 171 -9.71 -9.61 -10.33
N LEU A 172 -8.95 -8.97 -11.23
CA LEU A 172 -9.23 -7.60 -11.70
C LEU A 172 -10.64 -7.41 -12.25
N ASP A 173 -11.13 -8.34 -13.08
CA ASP A 173 -12.45 -8.20 -13.69
C ASP A 173 -13.58 -8.29 -12.66
N ALA A 174 -13.43 -9.14 -11.63
CA ALA A 174 -14.35 -9.21 -10.51
C ALA A 174 -14.32 -7.92 -9.67
N ILE A 175 -13.12 -7.39 -9.39
CA ILE A 175 -12.95 -6.13 -8.67
C ILE A 175 -13.61 -4.97 -9.43
N ARG A 176 -13.39 -4.87 -10.75
CA ARG A 176 -14.05 -3.86 -11.61
C ARG A 176 -15.56 -3.95 -11.53
N ALA A 177 -16.13 -5.15 -11.68
CA ALA A 177 -17.58 -5.35 -11.61
C ALA A 177 -18.18 -4.90 -10.26
N LEU A 178 -17.46 -5.15 -9.16
CA LEU A 178 -17.87 -4.68 -7.83
C LEU A 178 -17.80 -3.15 -7.72
N VAL A 179 -16.74 -2.53 -8.22
CA VAL A 179 -16.58 -1.06 -8.24
C VAL A 179 -17.64 -0.41 -9.10
N ASP A 180 -17.90 -0.93 -10.30
CA ASP A 180 -18.91 -0.42 -11.23
C ASP A 180 -20.33 -0.52 -10.63
N ASN A 181 -20.57 -1.54 -9.80
CA ASN A 181 -21.82 -1.67 -9.03
C ASN A 181 -21.89 -0.77 -7.78
N GLY A 182 -20.90 0.07 -7.55
CA GLY A 182 -20.86 1.05 -6.47
C GLY A 182 -20.39 0.52 -5.11
N SER A 183 -19.94 -0.72 -5.01
CA SER A 183 -19.42 -1.31 -3.77
C SER A 183 -18.12 -0.62 -3.32
N VAL A 184 -17.89 -0.55 -2.01
CA VAL A 184 -16.57 -0.32 -1.44
C VAL A 184 -15.81 -1.65 -1.46
N VAL A 185 -14.68 -1.70 -2.14
CA VAL A 185 -13.92 -2.93 -2.34
C VAL A 185 -12.61 -2.88 -1.55
N VAL A 186 -12.35 -3.89 -0.73
CA VAL A 186 -11.04 -4.14 -0.11
C VAL A 186 -10.33 -5.20 -0.93
N ALA A 187 -9.19 -4.86 -1.56
CA ALA A 187 -8.46 -5.75 -2.46
C ALA A 187 -6.95 -5.53 -2.37
N ALA A 188 -6.17 -6.47 -2.88
CA ALA A 188 -4.70 -6.43 -2.89
C ALA A 188 -4.07 -6.13 -1.51
N GLY A 189 -4.67 -6.62 -0.44
CA GLY A 189 -4.21 -6.44 0.92
C GLY A 189 -2.78 -6.97 1.12
N GLY A 190 -1.94 -6.19 1.80
CA GLY A 190 -0.53 -6.53 1.99
C GLY A 190 0.31 -6.54 0.70
N GLY A 191 -0.24 -6.05 -0.40
CA GLY A 191 0.32 -6.12 -1.74
C GLY A 191 -0.25 -7.26 -2.59
N GLY A 192 -1.19 -8.03 -2.04
CA GLY A 192 -1.76 -9.24 -2.65
C GLY A 192 -0.90 -10.49 -2.45
N VAL A 193 -1.51 -11.64 -2.66
CA VAL A 193 -0.84 -12.94 -2.61
C VAL A 193 0.06 -13.08 -3.86
N PRO A 194 1.42 -13.13 -3.69
CA PRO A 194 2.31 -13.22 -4.84
C PRO A 194 2.23 -14.59 -5.50
N VAL A 195 2.03 -14.59 -6.83
CA VAL A 195 1.93 -15.80 -7.64
C VAL A 195 2.77 -15.69 -8.91
N LEU A 196 3.32 -16.83 -9.35
CA LEU A 196 3.85 -16.98 -10.70
C LEU A 196 2.76 -17.55 -11.60
N ALA A 197 2.66 -17.00 -12.81
CA ALA A 197 1.77 -17.53 -13.84
C ALA A 197 2.48 -18.61 -14.66
N ASP A 198 1.78 -19.71 -14.92
CA ASP A 198 2.20 -20.77 -15.84
C ASP A 198 1.02 -21.09 -16.75
N GLY A 199 0.99 -20.47 -17.92
CA GLY A 199 -0.16 -20.50 -18.82
C GLY A 199 -1.41 -19.95 -18.13
N THR A 200 -2.39 -20.81 -17.89
CA THR A 200 -3.66 -20.48 -17.22
C THR A 200 -3.68 -20.81 -15.73
N THR A 201 -2.58 -21.33 -15.19
CA THR A 201 -2.46 -21.72 -13.78
C THR A 201 -1.60 -20.74 -13.00
N TYR A 202 -1.73 -20.77 -11.67
CA TYR A 202 -0.98 -19.90 -10.77
C TYR A 202 -0.37 -20.71 -9.62
N ARG A 203 0.82 -20.33 -9.21
CA ARG A 203 1.52 -20.94 -8.08
C ARG A 203 2.02 -19.86 -7.11
N GLY A 204 1.63 -19.95 -5.85
CA GLY A 204 2.11 -19.05 -4.80
C GLY A 204 3.63 -19.12 -4.61
N VAL A 205 4.26 -17.98 -4.33
CA VAL A 205 5.71 -17.88 -4.09
C VAL A 205 6.02 -17.19 -2.78
N ALA A 206 7.22 -17.47 -2.23
CA ALA A 206 7.66 -16.89 -0.96
C ALA A 206 8.18 -15.46 -1.16
N ALA A 207 7.27 -14.52 -1.25
CA ALA A 207 7.55 -13.10 -1.43
C ALA A 207 6.51 -12.25 -0.69
N VAL A 208 6.77 -10.95 -0.54
CA VAL A 208 5.80 -9.96 -0.05
C VAL A 208 5.89 -8.73 -0.95
N ILE A 209 4.85 -8.47 -1.71
CA ILE A 209 4.77 -7.35 -2.63
C ILE A 209 4.64 -6.04 -1.83
N ASP A 210 5.24 -4.96 -2.33
CA ASP A 210 5.01 -3.64 -1.74
C ASP A 210 3.57 -3.19 -2.02
N LYS A 211 2.82 -2.84 -0.96
CA LYS A 211 1.41 -2.48 -1.08
C LYS A 211 1.16 -1.19 -1.87
N ASP A 212 2.11 -0.24 -1.82
CA ASP A 212 1.96 1.03 -2.52
C ASP A 212 2.09 0.80 -4.03
N LEU A 213 3.01 -0.09 -4.46
CA LEU A 213 3.12 -0.52 -5.86
C LEU A 213 1.93 -1.37 -6.31
N ALA A 214 1.41 -2.26 -5.44
CA ALA A 214 0.20 -3.02 -5.76
C ALA A 214 -1.03 -2.11 -5.87
N ALA A 215 -1.16 -1.11 -5.00
CA ALA A 215 -2.21 -0.10 -5.08
C ALA A 215 -2.12 0.73 -6.36
N GLN A 216 -0.91 1.11 -6.77
CA GLN A 216 -0.67 1.80 -8.03
C GLN A 216 -1.13 0.93 -9.21
N ARG A 217 -0.69 -0.35 -9.25
CA ARG A 217 -1.07 -1.29 -10.31
C ARG A 217 -2.59 -1.48 -10.38
N LEU A 218 -3.24 -1.62 -9.21
CA LEU A 218 -4.69 -1.74 -9.11
C LEU A 218 -5.39 -0.45 -9.59
N ALA A 219 -4.89 0.72 -9.18
CA ALA A 219 -5.47 2.01 -9.53
C ALA A 219 -5.48 2.26 -11.04
N ASN A 220 -4.35 2.03 -11.73
CA ASN A 220 -4.29 2.14 -13.18
C ASN A 220 -5.20 1.07 -13.83
N ALA A 221 -5.19 -0.16 -13.33
CA ALA A 221 -5.97 -1.25 -13.89
C ALA A 221 -7.49 -1.02 -13.78
N VAL A 222 -8.00 -0.47 -12.68
CA VAL A 222 -9.44 -0.13 -12.54
C VAL A 222 -9.80 1.20 -13.17
N GLY A 223 -8.85 1.94 -13.74
CA GLY A 223 -9.07 3.28 -14.31
C GLY A 223 -9.40 4.33 -13.25
N ALA A 224 -8.77 4.26 -12.08
CA ALA A 224 -8.99 5.23 -11.01
C ALA A 224 -8.52 6.62 -11.41
N GLU A 225 -9.30 7.64 -11.05
CA GLU A 225 -8.91 9.05 -11.24
C GLU A 225 -7.83 9.48 -10.26
N ALA A 226 -7.84 8.89 -9.05
CA ALA A 226 -6.87 9.21 -8.02
C ALA A 226 -6.28 7.97 -7.32
N LEU A 227 -4.99 8.06 -6.95
CA LEU A 227 -4.31 7.16 -6.02
C LEU A 227 -4.00 7.93 -4.74
N MET A 228 -4.50 7.45 -3.60
CA MET A 228 -4.23 8.04 -2.29
C MET A 228 -3.36 7.11 -1.45
N LEU A 229 -2.21 7.59 -1.04
CA LEU A 229 -1.23 6.88 -0.24
C LEU A 229 -1.26 7.44 1.19
N VAL A 230 -1.99 6.76 2.08
CA VAL A 230 -2.18 7.20 3.46
C VAL A 230 -0.98 6.78 4.31
N THR A 231 -0.44 7.73 5.07
CA THR A 231 0.73 7.59 5.93
C THR A 231 0.55 8.33 7.25
N ASP A 232 1.59 8.37 8.10
CA ASP A 232 1.54 9.01 9.43
C ASP A 232 1.88 10.50 9.39
N VAL A 233 2.27 11.02 8.23
CA VAL A 233 2.61 12.44 8.05
C VAL A 233 1.60 13.12 7.13
N PRO A 234 1.27 14.39 7.41
CA PRO A 234 0.27 15.11 6.61
C PRO A 234 0.76 15.42 5.19
N ARG A 235 2.06 15.61 5.00
CA ARG A 235 2.69 15.98 3.74
C ARG A 235 4.07 15.37 3.58
N VAL A 236 4.53 15.31 2.35
CA VAL A 236 5.92 15.00 2.00
C VAL A 236 6.81 16.17 2.42
N LEU A 237 7.96 15.84 3.00
CA LEU A 237 8.99 16.78 3.39
C LEU A 237 10.23 16.59 2.50
N LEU A 238 10.78 17.68 2.01
CA LEU A 238 12.17 17.71 1.53
C LEU A 238 13.09 18.10 2.67
N ASP A 239 14.35 17.71 2.57
CA ASP A 239 15.39 17.91 3.60
C ASP A 239 14.97 17.40 5.00
N TYR A 240 14.20 16.29 5.03
CA TYR A 240 13.67 15.69 6.25
C TYR A 240 14.77 15.43 7.28
N GLY A 241 14.51 15.82 8.54
CA GLY A 241 15.47 15.65 9.64
C GLY A 241 16.54 16.73 9.71
N THR A 242 16.43 17.79 8.93
CA THR A 242 17.33 18.95 8.97
C THR A 242 16.57 20.25 9.30
N ASP A 243 17.30 21.31 9.66
CA ASP A 243 16.72 22.65 9.90
C ASP A 243 16.12 23.30 8.63
N ARG A 244 16.35 22.70 7.47
CA ARG A 244 15.83 23.15 6.16
C ARG A 244 14.60 22.36 5.72
N ALA A 245 14.07 21.50 6.59
CA ALA A 245 12.91 20.69 6.26
C ALA A 245 11.72 21.56 5.84
N ARG A 246 11.13 21.23 4.68
CA ARG A 246 9.97 21.97 4.15
C ARG A 246 8.91 21.05 3.59
N GLU A 247 7.66 21.37 3.84
CA GLU A 247 6.51 20.67 3.30
C GLU A 247 6.31 20.98 1.81
N ILE A 248 5.88 19.96 1.07
CA ILE A 248 5.47 20.08 -0.33
C ILE A 248 3.95 19.90 -0.41
N THR A 249 3.26 20.87 -0.97
CA THR A 249 1.81 20.81 -1.22
C THR A 249 1.48 20.17 -2.55
N GLU A 250 2.28 20.49 -3.58
CA GLU A 250 2.13 19.94 -4.93
C GLU A 250 3.48 19.88 -5.62
N MET A 251 3.67 18.86 -6.45
CA MET A 251 4.81 18.70 -7.35
C MET A 251 4.40 17.87 -8.57
N THR A 252 5.12 18.02 -9.65
CA THR A 252 4.98 17.19 -10.83
C THR A 252 5.64 15.83 -10.63
N ALA A 253 5.27 14.82 -11.45
CA ALA A 253 5.93 13.52 -11.43
C ALA A 253 7.44 13.63 -11.75
N ASP A 254 7.82 14.56 -12.63
CA ASP A 254 9.23 14.79 -12.97
C ASP A 254 10.02 15.38 -11.79
N GLU A 255 9.45 16.35 -11.06
CA GLU A 255 10.05 16.90 -9.84
C GLU A 255 10.16 15.82 -8.76
N ALA A 256 9.12 15.02 -8.58
CA ALA A 256 9.11 13.92 -7.62
C ALA A 256 10.23 12.90 -7.93
N ARG A 257 10.44 12.59 -9.21
CA ARG A 257 11.52 11.70 -9.66
C ARG A 257 12.89 12.32 -9.44
N ALA A 258 13.07 13.61 -9.73
CA ALA A 258 14.32 14.32 -9.50
C ALA A 258 14.68 14.32 -8.01
N HIS A 259 13.74 14.66 -7.13
CA HIS A 259 13.95 14.61 -5.68
C HIS A 259 14.25 13.19 -5.17
N ALA A 260 13.64 12.15 -5.75
CA ALA A 260 13.95 10.77 -5.42
C ALA A 260 15.38 10.39 -5.84
N ALA A 261 15.83 10.82 -7.01
CA ALA A 261 17.20 10.61 -7.49
C ALA A 261 18.24 11.34 -6.63
N ASP A 262 17.88 12.48 -6.07
CA ASP A 262 18.70 13.25 -5.12
C ASP A 262 18.69 12.66 -3.69
N GLY A 263 18.03 11.51 -3.48
CA GLY A 263 18.01 10.81 -2.19
C GLY A 263 17.13 11.45 -1.11
N GLN A 264 16.20 12.33 -1.49
CA GLN A 264 15.32 13.03 -0.55
C GLN A 264 14.35 12.10 0.20
N PHE A 265 14.07 10.90 -0.32
CA PHE A 265 13.03 10.02 0.22
C PHE A 265 13.60 8.67 0.67
N PRO A 266 13.51 8.33 1.98
CA PRO A 266 14.02 7.05 2.50
C PRO A 266 13.34 5.86 1.85
N GLU A 267 14.14 4.86 1.39
CA GLU A 267 13.68 3.65 0.70
C GLU A 267 12.74 2.77 1.55
N GLY A 268 12.86 2.80 2.87
CA GLY A 268 12.00 1.99 3.77
C GLY A 268 10.63 2.60 4.07
N SER A 269 10.33 3.84 3.62
CA SER A 269 9.11 4.55 4.01
C SER A 269 8.51 5.40 2.89
N MET A 270 9.07 6.58 2.62
CA MET A 270 8.53 7.52 1.63
C MET A 270 8.89 7.14 0.19
N GLY A 271 10.07 6.58 -0.06
CA GLY A 271 10.54 6.20 -1.40
C GLY A 271 9.55 5.34 -2.19
N PRO A 272 9.03 4.22 -1.64
CA PRO A 272 8.01 3.41 -2.32
C PRO A 272 6.74 4.18 -2.68
N LYS A 273 6.29 5.10 -1.81
CA LYS A 273 5.09 5.92 -2.05
C LYS A 273 5.31 6.90 -3.21
N ILE A 274 6.46 7.56 -3.23
CA ILE A 274 6.80 8.47 -4.34
C ILE A 274 6.89 7.69 -5.66
N ARG A 275 7.54 6.51 -5.68
CA ARG A 275 7.57 5.66 -6.88
C ARG A 275 6.18 5.26 -7.34
N ALA A 276 5.33 4.77 -6.43
CA ALA A 276 3.97 4.39 -6.76
C ALA A 276 3.15 5.58 -7.29
N ALA A 277 3.32 6.76 -6.71
CA ALA A 277 2.66 7.98 -7.17
C ALA A 277 3.13 8.41 -8.57
N VAL A 278 4.44 8.38 -8.82
CA VAL A 278 5.03 8.70 -10.12
C VAL A 278 4.57 7.70 -11.18
N ASP A 279 4.71 6.39 -10.91
CA ASP A 279 4.28 5.32 -11.82
C ASP A 279 2.78 5.46 -12.15
N PHE A 280 1.93 5.80 -11.15
CA PHE A 280 0.50 6.01 -11.38
C PHE A 280 0.22 7.13 -12.37
N ILE A 281 0.88 8.27 -12.23
CA ILE A 281 0.72 9.43 -13.12
C ILE A 281 1.22 9.09 -14.54
N GLU A 282 2.39 8.46 -14.65
CA GLU A 282 2.99 8.11 -15.94
C GLU A 282 2.17 7.07 -16.72
N GLU A 283 1.46 6.19 -16.02
CA GLU A 283 0.55 5.21 -16.62
C GLU A 283 -0.87 5.80 -16.86
N GLY A 284 -1.05 7.12 -16.79
CA GLY A 284 -2.28 7.83 -17.19
C GLY A 284 -3.21 8.19 -16.04
N GLY A 285 -2.81 7.99 -14.79
CA GLY A 285 -3.55 8.47 -13.63
C GLY A 285 -3.55 10.00 -13.58
N ARG A 286 -4.59 10.60 -12.98
CA ARG A 286 -4.73 12.05 -12.95
C ARG A 286 -4.03 12.72 -11.78
N THR A 287 -4.19 12.16 -10.57
CA THR A 287 -3.66 12.75 -9.34
C THR A 287 -3.28 11.66 -8.35
N ALA A 288 -2.04 11.67 -7.89
CA ALA A 288 -1.65 10.90 -6.72
C ALA A 288 -1.55 11.82 -5.50
N VAL A 289 -1.96 11.33 -4.33
CA VAL A 289 -1.96 12.09 -3.08
C VAL A 289 -1.23 11.30 -2.00
N ILE A 290 -0.32 11.95 -1.28
CA ILE A 290 0.31 11.41 -0.07
C ILE A 290 -0.15 12.26 1.11
N THR A 291 -0.82 11.63 2.09
CA THR A 291 -1.49 12.34 3.18
C THR A 291 -1.74 11.44 4.39
N ASP A 292 -2.18 12.02 5.50
CA ASP A 292 -2.77 11.27 6.62
C ASP A 292 -4.28 11.05 6.44
N ALA A 293 -4.86 10.14 7.22
CA ALA A 293 -6.28 9.79 7.11
C ALA A 293 -7.23 10.98 7.38
N SER A 294 -6.85 11.91 8.25
CA SER A 294 -7.69 13.06 8.63
C SER A 294 -7.85 14.08 7.50
N ARG A 295 -6.90 14.10 6.58
CA ARG A 295 -6.85 15.03 5.42
C ARG A 295 -7.33 14.39 4.11
N ALA A 296 -7.74 13.13 4.13
CA ALA A 296 -8.06 12.35 2.93
C ALA A 296 -9.06 13.08 2.02
N CYS A 297 -10.17 13.56 2.53
CA CYS A 297 -11.21 14.22 1.74
C CYS A 297 -10.71 15.56 1.17
N ALA A 298 -10.13 16.43 2.01
CA ALA A 298 -9.59 17.72 1.59
C ALA A 298 -8.48 17.61 0.53
N SER A 299 -7.75 16.49 0.51
CA SER A 299 -6.66 16.26 -0.44
C SER A 299 -7.14 15.95 -1.86
N LEU A 300 -8.42 15.59 -2.05
CA LEU A 300 -9.05 15.35 -3.36
C LEU A 300 -9.92 16.51 -3.84
N GLU A 301 -9.95 17.62 -3.14
CA GLU A 301 -10.60 18.84 -3.61
C GLU A 301 -9.85 19.42 -4.83
N PRO A 302 -10.52 20.13 -5.75
CA PRO A 302 -9.90 20.63 -6.97
C PRO A 302 -8.65 21.50 -6.72
N GLU A 303 -8.69 22.35 -5.68
CA GLU A 303 -7.57 23.22 -5.32
C GLU A 303 -6.93 22.76 -4.01
N PRO A 304 -5.58 22.66 -3.95
CA PRO A 304 -4.88 22.36 -2.72
C PRO A 304 -5.17 23.42 -1.65
N SER A 305 -5.55 22.98 -0.46
CA SER A 305 -5.79 23.84 0.70
C SER A 305 -4.74 23.60 1.79
N ALA A 306 -4.72 24.45 2.82
CA ALA A 306 -3.89 24.23 4.00
C ALA A 306 -4.20 22.88 4.69
N GLY A 307 -5.43 22.36 4.51
CA GLY A 307 -5.87 21.06 5.00
C GLY A 307 -5.53 19.86 4.12
N SER A 308 -4.94 20.05 2.93
CA SER A 308 -4.62 18.95 2.00
C SER A 308 -3.26 18.32 2.27
N GLY A 309 -3.05 17.12 1.70
CA GLY A 309 -1.76 16.43 1.61
C GLY A 309 -0.84 16.98 0.53
N THR A 310 0.15 16.18 0.13
CA THR A 310 0.99 16.45 -1.05
C THR A 310 0.34 15.82 -2.28
N ARG A 311 0.16 16.60 -3.32
CA ARG A 311 -0.34 16.15 -4.62
C ARG A 311 0.83 15.93 -5.58
N ILE A 312 0.75 14.84 -6.35
CA ILE A 312 1.66 14.57 -7.47
C ILE A 312 0.80 14.49 -8.73
N ILE A 313 1.14 15.30 -9.72
CA ILE A 313 0.37 15.48 -10.94
C ILE A 313 1.26 15.33 -12.19
N ALA A 314 0.67 15.19 -13.36
CA ALA A 314 1.42 15.29 -14.61
C ALA A 314 2.04 16.69 -14.78
N ALA A 315 3.15 16.79 -15.51
CA ALA A 315 3.67 18.09 -15.91
C ALA A 315 2.59 18.88 -16.64
N HIS A 316 2.44 20.17 -16.31
CA HIS A 316 1.57 21.03 -17.08
C HIS A 316 2.07 21.08 -18.54
N THR A 317 1.31 20.53 -19.48
CA THR A 317 1.52 20.83 -20.90
C THR A 317 1.24 22.30 -21.06
N VAL A 318 2.28 23.11 -21.24
CA VAL A 318 2.14 24.48 -21.70
C VAL A 318 1.47 24.38 -23.07
N ASP A 319 0.20 24.77 -23.12
CA ASP A 319 -0.56 24.79 -24.37
C ASP A 319 0.12 25.79 -25.35
N ALA A 320 0.88 25.23 -26.30
CA ALA A 320 1.64 26.00 -27.29
C ALA A 320 0.74 26.75 -28.29
N SER A 321 -0.58 26.83 -28.02
CA SER A 321 -1.57 27.50 -28.90
C SER A 321 -1.61 29.01 -28.77
N HIS A 322 -0.78 29.65 -27.94
CA HIS A 322 -0.74 31.11 -27.76
C HIS A 322 0.53 31.79 -28.29
N ILE A 323 1.38 31.07 -29.05
CA ILE A 323 2.52 31.72 -29.76
C ILE A 323 2.17 31.72 -31.26
N GLY A 324 1.45 32.75 -31.71
CA GLY A 324 1.22 32.88 -33.14
C GLY A 324 0.12 33.83 -33.52
N ALA A 325 0.23 35.12 -33.23
CA ALA A 325 -0.37 36.20 -34.03
C ALA A 325 0.17 37.56 -33.56
N ALA A 326 1.36 37.88 -33.96
CA ALA A 326 1.84 39.26 -34.01
C ALA A 326 2.76 39.38 -35.24
N SER A 327 2.15 39.72 -36.37
CA SER A 327 2.79 40.32 -37.54
C SER A 327 1.80 41.24 -38.22
#